data_addaffc2f62c1af9cf074a92d37c1f96
#
_entry.id   addaffc2f62c1af9cf074a92d37c1f96
#
_cell.length_a   1.000
_cell.length_b   1.000
_cell.length_c   1.000
_cell.angle_alpha   90.00
_cell.angle_beta   90.00
_cell.angle_gamma   90.00
#
_symmetry.space_group_name_H-M   'P 1'
#
loop_
_entity.id
_entity.type
_entity.pdbx_description
1 polymer ?
#
loop_
_entity_poly.entity_id
_entity_poly.type
_entity_poly.pdbx_seq_one_letter_code
_entity_poly.pdbx_strand_id
1 'polypeptide(L)'
;MVSISRDQLDSWEYEEGEELSGGKGMTSYDFTSRAYLQFPSGLPLDKISDFTVGQSVFEVPWENSSSGQIDRRGLGPLFNANSCLACHVGNGIGKVPSGPTEIMLTALVRLSNDPNYGGQFQPFSLSGVPAEGKVSVSYSQIDGVLRDGTSYTLRKPKVEFSNLNYGPLASEGEIYSLRNTSKVIGMGLLEAIPDDTLLALQDEYDLNLDGISGRINLIPDIETGSIKIGRFGWKANEPNLKQQGSRAFLEDIGVTSPLFPFKNCTSSQTACDSSPHGTLPELNPTKIDMMVKYMRLIAVPARRSPSSSETIAGKQIFFKAGCNSCHISKLVTGNILGAPEISGQTIRPYTDLLLHDMGEGLKDGRPDHLASGREWRTPPLWGIGLVSKVNGTLQLLHDGRAESFMEAVLWHGGEAERSKQYILELSPSQRDQLVKFLESL
;
A
#
# COMPACT_ATOMS: atom_id res chain seq x y z
N MET A 1 -4.30 -27.90 15.54
CA MET A 1 -4.19 -26.45 15.30
C MET A 1 -4.04 -25.77 16.65
N VAL A 2 -2.92 -25.14 16.93
CA VAL A 2 -2.76 -24.33 18.14
C VAL A 2 -3.40 -22.99 17.80
N SER A 3 -4.56 -22.70 18.37
CA SER A 3 -5.15 -21.35 18.26
C SER A 3 -4.25 -20.39 19.03
N ILE A 4 -3.50 -19.57 18.32
CA ILE A 4 -2.80 -18.45 18.95
C ILE A 4 -3.89 -17.42 19.25
N SER A 5 -4.22 -17.22 20.54
CA SER A 5 -5.14 -16.15 20.90
C SER A 5 -4.48 -14.79 20.62
N ARG A 6 -5.25 -13.83 20.13
CA ARG A 6 -4.78 -12.44 19.90
C ARG A 6 -4.08 -11.86 21.14
N ASP A 7 -4.56 -12.20 22.35
CA ASP A 7 -3.98 -11.78 23.63
C ASP A 7 -2.55 -12.30 23.87
N GLN A 8 -2.12 -13.37 23.20
CA GLN A 8 -0.76 -13.91 23.33
C GLN A 8 0.26 -13.20 22.43
N LEU A 9 -0.22 -12.41 21.46
CA LEU A 9 0.64 -11.68 20.52
C LEU A 9 0.97 -10.25 20.97
N ASP A 10 0.21 -9.71 21.92
CA ASP A 10 0.24 -8.29 22.28
C ASP A 10 0.61 -8.06 23.76
N SER A 11 1.55 -7.13 24.00
CA SER A 11 1.89 -6.64 25.33
C SER A 11 1.53 -5.16 25.46
N TRP A 12 0.83 -4.81 26.53
CA TRP A 12 0.45 -3.44 26.90
C TRP A 12 1.66 -2.59 27.39
N GLU A 13 2.73 -3.27 27.76
CA GLU A 13 3.97 -2.69 28.25
C GLU A 13 5.07 -2.81 27.21
N TYR A 14 6.20 -2.21 27.51
CA TYR A 14 7.41 -2.39 26.69
C TYR A 14 7.88 -3.84 26.73
N GLU A 15 8.13 -4.42 25.57
CA GLU A 15 8.84 -5.69 25.39
C GLU A 15 10.25 -5.42 24.88
N GLU A 16 11.24 -6.15 25.38
CA GLU A 16 12.59 -6.12 24.83
C GLU A 16 12.58 -6.48 23.33
N GLY A 17 13.26 -5.67 22.52
CA GLY A 17 13.32 -5.83 21.07
C GLY A 17 12.11 -5.22 20.31
N GLU A 18 11.28 -4.40 20.96
CA GLU A 18 10.22 -3.66 20.25
C GLU A 18 10.74 -2.65 19.23
N GLU A 19 11.99 -2.21 19.36
CA GLU A 19 12.66 -1.37 18.39
C GLU A 19 12.91 -2.10 17.06
N LEU A 20 12.95 -3.43 17.06
CA LEU A 20 13.23 -4.26 15.90
C LEU A 20 11.98 -4.47 15.03
N SER A 21 11.47 -3.40 14.39
CA SER A 21 10.24 -3.46 13.59
C SER A 21 10.27 -4.55 12.51
N GLY A 22 11.40 -4.73 11.83
CA GLY A 22 11.64 -5.77 10.82
C GLY A 22 12.29 -7.05 11.37
N GLY A 23 12.30 -7.24 12.70
CA GLY A 23 13.08 -8.29 13.34
C GLY A 23 14.59 -8.02 13.29
N LYS A 24 15.39 -8.98 13.76
CA LYS A 24 16.87 -8.84 13.80
C LYS A 24 17.48 -8.77 12.40
N GLY A 25 16.86 -9.41 11.43
CA GLY A 25 17.38 -9.54 10.06
C GLY A 25 17.10 -8.35 9.16
N MET A 26 16.04 -7.56 9.41
CA MET A 26 15.53 -6.58 8.44
C MET A 26 15.25 -5.20 9.05
N THR A 27 15.77 -4.90 10.24
CA THR A 27 15.63 -3.58 10.86
C THR A 27 16.80 -2.67 10.50
N SER A 28 16.51 -1.42 10.10
CA SER A 28 17.49 -0.36 9.85
C SER A 28 17.35 0.77 10.88
N TYR A 29 18.46 1.47 11.16
CA TYR A 29 18.51 2.58 12.10
C TYR A 29 18.73 3.94 11.41
N ASP A 30 18.38 4.04 10.13
CA ASP A 30 18.32 5.33 9.43
C ASP A 30 16.96 5.99 9.71
N PHE A 31 16.98 7.19 10.29
CA PHE A 31 15.79 8.01 10.57
C PHE A 31 15.79 9.32 9.76
N THR A 32 16.58 9.39 8.70
CA THR A 32 16.66 10.53 7.78
C THR A 32 15.58 10.44 6.69
N SER A 33 15.61 11.35 5.73
CA SER A 33 14.78 11.25 4.51
C SER A 33 15.09 10.01 3.65
N ARG A 34 16.15 9.27 3.96
CA ARG A 34 16.55 8.03 3.29
C ARG A 34 16.15 6.75 4.05
N ALA A 35 15.35 6.88 5.10
CA ALA A 35 14.98 5.77 6.01
C ALA A 35 14.38 4.56 5.28
N TYR A 36 13.68 4.76 4.17
CA TYR A 36 13.04 3.67 3.42
C TYR A 36 13.88 3.16 2.23
N LEU A 37 15.10 3.68 2.05
CA LEU A 37 16.03 3.24 1.00
C LEU A 37 17.10 2.27 1.50
N GLN A 38 16.97 1.79 2.73
CA GLN A 38 17.96 0.97 3.39
C GLN A 38 17.77 -0.52 3.09
N PHE A 39 18.86 -1.25 3.04
CA PHE A 39 18.88 -2.71 3.11
C PHE A 39 19.43 -3.17 4.47
N PRO A 40 19.26 -4.46 4.86
CA PRO A 40 19.72 -4.96 6.15
C PRO A 40 21.24 -4.82 6.34
N SER A 41 21.67 -4.44 7.54
CA SER A 41 23.08 -4.48 7.88
C SER A 41 23.61 -5.91 7.84
N GLY A 42 24.83 -6.10 7.31
CA GLY A 42 25.44 -7.43 7.22
C GLY A 42 24.97 -8.29 6.04
N LEU A 43 24.24 -7.71 5.08
CA LEU A 43 23.86 -8.41 3.87
C LEU A 43 25.13 -8.82 3.07
N PRO A 44 25.24 -10.07 2.56
CA PRO A 44 26.34 -10.51 1.71
C PRO A 44 26.50 -9.67 0.45
N LEU A 45 27.73 -9.55 -0.08
CA LEU A 45 28.04 -8.68 -1.22
C LEU A 45 27.25 -9.04 -2.49
N ASP A 46 27.03 -10.33 -2.74
CA ASP A 46 26.21 -10.80 -3.86
C ASP A 46 24.75 -10.34 -3.74
N LYS A 47 24.17 -10.37 -2.55
CA LYS A 47 22.82 -9.87 -2.29
C LYS A 47 22.75 -8.33 -2.36
N ILE A 48 23.80 -7.62 -1.94
CA ILE A 48 23.88 -6.16 -2.12
C ILE A 48 23.93 -5.83 -3.62
N SER A 49 24.65 -6.62 -4.41
CA SER A 49 24.68 -6.47 -5.88
C SER A 49 23.29 -6.68 -6.48
N ASP A 50 22.60 -7.76 -6.10
CA ASP A 50 21.22 -8.03 -6.54
C ASP A 50 20.25 -6.92 -6.15
N PHE A 51 20.35 -6.42 -4.91
CA PHE A 51 19.58 -5.26 -4.44
C PHE A 51 19.81 -4.03 -5.31
N THR A 52 21.06 -3.69 -5.60
CA THR A 52 21.40 -2.51 -6.40
C THR A 52 20.92 -2.62 -7.85
N VAL A 53 21.03 -3.80 -8.45
CA VAL A 53 20.50 -4.06 -9.80
C VAL A 53 18.99 -3.96 -9.81
N GLY A 54 18.32 -4.57 -8.83
CA GLY A 54 16.87 -4.50 -8.67
C GLY A 54 16.37 -3.07 -8.40
N GLN A 55 17.10 -2.31 -7.58
CA GLN A 55 16.84 -0.89 -7.36
C GLN A 55 16.87 -0.12 -8.69
N SER A 56 17.84 -0.39 -9.54
CA SER A 56 17.92 0.23 -10.88
C SER A 56 16.70 -0.12 -11.75
N VAL A 57 16.14 -1.34 -11.65
CA VAL A 57 14.91 -1.70 -12.38
C VAL A 57 13.71 -0.89 -11.86
N PHE A 58 13.65 -0.65 -10.55
CA PHE A 58 12.58 0.08 -9.88
C PHE A 58 12.65 1.60 -10.13
N GLU A 59 13.87 2.18 -10.13
CA GLU A 59 14.06 3.63 -10.10
C GLU A 59 14.23 4.26 -11.49
N VAL A 60 14.96 3.60 -12.40
CA VAL A 60 15.30 4.21 -13.70
C VAL A 60 14.09 4.24 -14.62
N PRO A 61 13.76 5.42 -15.23
CA PRO A 61 12.63 5.54 -16.12
C PRO A 61 12.68 4.60 -17.33
N TRP A 62 11.53 4.06 -17.68
CA TRP A 62 11.29 3.37 -18.93
C TRP A 62 11.07 4.38 -20.06
N GLU A 63 11.51 4.02 -21.25
CA GLU A 63 11.48 4.86 -22.42
C GLU A 63 10.71 4.20 -23.57
N ASN A 64 10.32 4.99 -24.55
CA ASN A 64 9.62 4.47 -25.71
C ASN A 64 10.49 3.47 -26.52
N SER A 65 9.86 2.71 -27.40
CA SER A 65 10.51 1.66 -28.20
C SER A 65 11.61 2.15 -29.15
N SER A 66 11.64 3.45 -29.48
CA SER A 66 12.65 4.06 -30.36
C SER A 66 13.88 4.65 -29.64
N SER A 67 13.89 4.60 -28.31
CA SER A 67 15.02 5.10 -27.50
C SER A 67 16.33 4.39 -27.85
N GLY A 68 17.44 5.12 -27.70
CA GLY A 68 18.80 4.55 -27.80
C GLY A 68 19.13 3.57 -26.65
N GLN A 69 18.42 3.64 -25.54
CA GLN A 69 18.62 2.82 -24.33
C GLN A 69 17.85 1.49 -24.42
N ILE A 70 18.43 0.50 -25.10
CA ILE A 70 17.78 -0.79 -25.39
C ILE A 70 17.20 -1.45 -24.14
N ASP A 71 17.91 -1.41 -23.02
CA ASP A 71 17.50 -2.06 -21.77
C ASP A 71 16.32 -1.37 -21.04
N ARG A 72 15.91 -0.21 -21.49
CA ARG A 72 14.82 0.60 -20.92
C ARG A 72 13.69 0.87 -21.88
N ARG A 73 13.72 0.24 -23.06
CA ARG A 73 12.61 0.31 -24.03
C ARG A 73 11.42 -0.47 -23.52
N GLY A 74 10.24 0.06 -23.77
CA GLY A 74 8.99 -0.62 -23.49
C GLY A 74 7.99 0.19 -22.70
N LEU A 75 8.24 1.52 -22.44
CA LEU A 75 7.21 2.39 -21.91
C LEU A 75 5.98 2.25 -22.79
N GLY A 76 4.85 1.91 -22.17
CA GLY A 76 3.62 1.64 -22.86
C GLY A 76 3.01 2.88 -23.52
N PRO A 77 2.11 2.67 -24.48
CA PRO A 77 1.46 3.78 -25.19
C PRO A 77 0.58 4.63 -24.27
N LEU A 78 0.01 4.05 -23.22
CA LEU A 78 -0.75 4.70 -22.15
C LEU A 78 -0.12 4.33 -20.81
N PHE A 79 -0.01 5.27 -19.87
CA PHE A 79 0.63 5.05 -18.58
C PHE A 79 0.24 6.08 -17.52
N ASN A 80 0.51 5.78 -16.26
CA ASN A 80 0.41 6.70 -15.12
C ASN A 80 1.77 7.28 -14.75
N ALA A 81 2.85 6.49 -14.92
CA ALA A 81 4.22 6.88 -14.60
C ALA A 81 5.19 6.12 -15.52
N ASN A 82 6.45 6.55 -15.57
CA ASN A 82 7.49 5.88 -16.35
C ASN A 82 8.50 5.10 -15.50
N SER A 83 8.35 5.09 -14.18
CA SER A 83 9.13 4.25 -13.25
C SER A 83 8.34 4.04 -11.96
N CYS A 84 8.71 3.01 -11.20
CA CYS A 84 8.10 2.78 -9.88
C CYS A 84 8.45 3.92 -8.91
N LEU A 85 9.69 4.42 -8.95
CA LEU A 85 10.14 5.54 -8.12
C LEU A 85 9.35 6.83 -8.39
N ALA A 86 8.84 7.04 -9.61
CA ALA A 86 8.06 8.23 -9.94
C ALA A 86 6.78 8.36 -9.07
N CYS A 87 6.19 7.21 -8.67
CA CYS A 87 5.07 7.17 -7.75
C CYS A 87 5.52 6.88 -6.30
N HIS A 88 6.44 5.96 -6.08
CA HIS A 88 6.99 5.57 -4.78
C HIS A 88 8.21 6.40 -4.40
N VAL A 89 8.06 7.72 -4.33
CA VAL A 89 9.18 8.64 -4.03
C VAL A 89 9.86 8.25 -2.73
N GLY A 90 11.16 7.94 -2.80
CA GLY A 90 11.94 7.46 -1.65
C GLY A 90 11.42 6.16 -1.04
N ASN A 91 10.75 5.27 -1.79
CA ASN A 91 10.04 4.08 -1.33
C ASN A 91 8.87 4.38 -0.37
N GLY A 92 8.46 5.63 -0.29
CA GLY A 92 7.43 6.13 0.61
C GLY A 92 6.02 6.08 0.03
N ILE A 93 5.13 6.85 0.64
CA ILE A 93 3.76 7.05 0.15
C ILE A 93 3.72 8.16 -0.90
N GLY A 94 2.70 8.12 -1.76
CA GLY A 94 2.46 9.17 -2.73
C GLY A 94 1.89 10.45 -2.12
N LYS A 95 1.76 11.46 -2.98
CA LYS A 95 1.04 12.70 -2.70
C LYS A 95 -0.16 12.81 -3.65
N VAL A 96 -1.35 12.79 -3.10
CA VAL A 96 -2.58 13.09 -3.85
C VAL A 96 -2.69 14.62 -4.03
N PRO A 97 -3.15 15.12 -5.19
CA PRO A 97 -3.34 16.54 -5.42
C PRO A 97 -4.13 17.23 -4.29
N SER A 98 -3.67 18.41 -3.89
CA SER A 98 -4.37 19.22 -2.86
C SER A 98 -5.57 19.98 -3.41
N GLY A 99 -5.74 20.02 -4.74
CA GLY A 99 -6.84 20.69 -5.41
C GLY A 99 -6.87 20.42 -6.92
N PRO A 100 -7.90 20.92 -7.62
CA PRO A 100 -8.21 20.52 -9.00
C PRO A 100 -7.22 21.01 -10.07
N THR A 101 -6.32 21.91 -9.71
CA THR A 101 -5.29 22.44 -10.65
C THR A 101 -3.95 21.72 -10.56
N GLU A 102 -3.75 20.90 -9.51
CA GLU A 102 -2.52 20.11 -9.32
C GLU A 102 -2.60 18.81 -10.14
N ILE A 103 -1.52 18.49 -10.85
CA ILE A 103 -1.44 17.26 -11.65
C ILE A 103 -1.23 16.07 -10.71
N MET A 104 -1.98 14.99 -10.92
CA MET A 104 -1.83 13.74 -10.19
C MET A 104 -0.65 12.95 -10.75
N LEU A 105 0.43 12.83 -9.99
CA LEU A 105 1.67 12.14 -10.39
C LEU A 105 1.96 10.87 -9.59
N THR A 106 1.54 10.81 -8.33
CA THR A 106 1.90 9.75 -7.39
C THR A 106 0.68 9.07 -6.76
N ALA A 107 -0.46 9.23 -7.40
CA ALA A 107 -1.71 8.54 -7.11
C ALA A 107 -2.35 8.10 -8.43
N LEU A 108 -3.30 7.21 -8.38
CA LEU A 108 -4.00 6.71 -9.56
C LEU A 108 -5.51 6.51 -9.28
N VAL A 109 -6.28 6.34 -10.35
CA VAL A 109 -7.71 6.04 -10.23
C VAL A 109 -7.98 4.67 -10.85
N ARG A 110 -8.46 3.73 -10.03
CA ARG A 110 -8.95 2.43 -10.49
C ARG A 110 -10.39 2.56 -10.96
N LEU A 111 -10.70 1.89 -12.05
CA LEU A 111 -12.03 1.80 -12.65
C LEU A 111 -12.59 0.38 -12.51
N SER A 112 -13.88 0.20 -12.62
CA SER A 112 -14.55 -1.11 -12.59
C SER A 112 -14.61 -1.76 -13.97
N ASN A 113 -13.44 -2.00 -14.60
CA ASN A 113 -13.30 -2.58 -15.94
C ASN A 113 -14.16 -1.87 -16.99
N ASP A 114 -13.93 -0.56 -17.13
CA ASP A 114 -14.62 0.25 -18.12
C ASP A 114 -14.28 -0.22 -19.54
N PRO A 115 -15.26 -0.39 -20.45
CA PRO A 115 -15.01 -0.91 -21.80
C PRO A 115 -14.14 0.01 -22.65
N ASN A 116 -14.10 1.32 -22.34
CA ASN A 116 -13.32 2.32 -23.07
C ASN A 116 -11.94 2.58 -22.42
N TYR A 117 -11.84 2.41 -21.08
CA TYR A 117 -10.69 2.84 -20.27
C TYR A 117 -10.06 1.69 -19.45
N GLY A 118 -10.62 0.51 -19.48
CA GLY A 118 -10.08 -0.66 -18.75
C GLY A 118 -10.25 -0.56 -17.23
N GLY A 119 -9.31 -1.14 -16.49
CA GLY A 119 -9.34 -1.25 -15.03
C GLY A 119 -8.66 -0.10 -14.27
N GLN A 120 -7.96 0.78 -14.99
CA GLN A 120 -7.21 1.91 -14.43
C GLN A 120 -7.12 3.06 -15.42
N PHE A 121 -7.41 4.27 -14.96
CA PHE A 121 -7.35 5.46 -15.81
C PHE A 121 -5.90 5.93 -16.00
N GLN A 122 -5.48 6.12 -17.27
CA GLN A 122 -4.11 6.45 -17.65
C GLN A 122 -4.03 7.85 -18.31
N PRO A 123 -3.66 8.89 -17.54
CA PRO A 123 -3.68 10.26 -18.00
C PRO A 123 -2.49 10.65 -18.88
N PHE A 124 -1.51 9.78 -19.06
CA PHE A 124 -0.32 10.04 -19.88
C PHE A 124 -0.24 9.08 -21.05
N SER A 125 0.41 9.54 -22.14
CA SER A 125 0.57 8.75 -23.35
C SER A 125 1.86 9.06 -24.10
N LEU A 126 2.28 8.14 -24.97
CA LEU A 126 3.33 8.39 -25.96
C LEU A 126 2.83 9.30 -27.09
N SER A 127 3.76 9.95 -27.77
CA SER A 127 3.45 10.78 -28.94
C SER A 127 2.70 9.97 -30.01
N GLY A 128 1.61 10.53 -30.51
CA GLY A 128 0.75 9.90 -31.51
C GLY A 128 -0.37 9.02 -30.93
N VAL A 129 -0.42 8.83 -29.63
CA VAL A 129 -1.50 8.12 -28.93
C VAL A 129 -2.26 9.14 -28.07
N PRO A 130 -3.57 9.33 -28.23
CA PRO A 130 -4.33 10.18 -27.33
C PRO A 130 -4.27 9.61 -25.89
N ALA A 131 -3.96 10.44 -24.89
CA ALA A 131 -4.13 10.06 -23.49
C ALA A 131 -5.62 9.78 -23.20
N GLU A 132 -5.93 9.03 -22.15
CA GLU A 132 -7.33 8.71 -21.83
C GLU A 132 -8.16 9.95 -21.50
N GLY A 133 -7.53 10.94 -20.91
CA GLY A 133 -8.14 12.22 -20.54
C GLY A 133 -7.38 12.89 -19.40
N LYS A 134 -8.09 13.70 -18.63
CA LYS A 134 -7.55 14.38 -17.43
C LYS A 134 -8.33 13.96 -16.19
N VAL A 135 -7.62 13.85 -15.08
CA VAL A 135 -8.17 13.63 -13.74
C VAL A 135 -7.86 14.85 -12.89
N SER A 136 -8.84 15.33 -12.16
CA SER A 136 -8.68 16.34 -11.12
C SER A 136 -9.29 15.86 -9.80
N VAL A 137 -8.74 16.34 -8.68
CA VAL A 137 -9.22 16.01 -7.34
C VAL A 137 -9.63 17.30 -6.65
N SER A 138 -10.85 17.33 -6.13
CA SER A 138 -11.33 18.38 -5.25
C SER A 138 -11.77 17.78 -3.92
N TYR A 139 -12.03 18.61 -2.90
CA TYR A 139 -12.40 18.13 -1.57
C TYR A 139 -13.62 18.84 -1.04
N SER A 140 -14.54 18.07 -0.48
CA SER A 140 -15.58 18.61 0.42
C SER A 140 -15.10 18.50 1.86
N GLN A 141 -15.45 19.51 2.67
CA GLN A 141 -15.11 19.54 4.09
C GLN A 141 -16.25 18.95 4.94
N ILE A 142 -15.87 18.27 6.01
CA ILE A 142 -16.77 17.73 7.02
C ILE A 142 -16.26 18.20 8.36
N ASP A 143 -16.98 19.15 8.96
CA ASP A 143 -16.64 19.70 10.26
C ASP A 143 -17.24 18.85 11.37
N GLY A 144 -16.50 18.77 12.48
CA GLY A 144 -16.94 18.08 13.67
C GLY A 144 -16.30 18.68 14.93
N VAL A 145 -16.77 18.19 16.08
CA VAL A 145 -16.27 18.64 17.39
C VAL A 145 -16.03 17.41 18.26
N LEU A 146 -14.87 17.35 18.86
CA LEU A 146 -14.54 16.35 19.87
C LEU A 146 -15.31 16.66 21.18
N ARG A 147 -15.41 15.69 22.06
CA ARG A 147 -16.20 15.85 23.31
C ARG A 147 -15.69 16.99 24.20
N ASP A 148 -14.41 17.30 24.15
CA ASP A 148 -13.81 18.41 24.91
C ASP A 148 -14.01 19.81 24.26
N GLY A 149 -14.77 19.88 23.16
CA GLY A 149 -15.01 21.13 22.40
C GLY A 149 -13.96 21.43 21.34
N THR A 150 -12.93 20.63 21.16
CA THR A 150 -11.94 20.81 20.10
C THR A 150 -12.58 20.56 18.72
N SER A 151 -12.59 21.56 17.85
CA SER A 151 -13.06 21.42 16.48
C SER A 151 -12.08 20.67 15.60
N TYR A 152 -12.59 19.90 14.65
CA TYR A 152 -11.80 19.29 13.58
C TYR A 152 -12.51 19.43 12.24
N THR A 153 -11.73 19.40 11.16
CA THR A 153 -12.26 19.38 9.79
C THR A 153 -11.63 18.20 9.05
N LEU A 154 -12.46 17.34 8.48
CA LEU A 154 -12.05 16.26 7.60
C LEU A 154 -12.29 16.65 6.16
N ARG A 155 -11.46 16.15 5.23
CA ARG A 155 -11.64 16.39 3.80
C ARG A 155 -11.98 15.08 3.07
N LYS A 156 -13.07 15.08 2.30
CA LYS A 156 -13.49 13.95 1.46
C LYS A 156 -13.13 14.23 0.01
N PRO A 157 -12.30 13.43 -0.66
CA PRO A 157 -11.93 13.64 -2.05
C PRO A 157 -13.09 13.35 -2.98
N LYS A 158 -13.15 14.14 -4.07
CA LYS A 158 -13.99 13.94 -5.23
C LYS A 158 -13.11 13.96 -6.47
N VAL A 159 -13.19 12.91 -7.27
CA VAL A 159 -12.47 12.80 -8.55
C VAL A 159 -13.40 13.27 -9.67
N GLU A 160 -12.85 14.03 -10.60
CA GLU A 160 -13.55 14.46 -11.81
C GLU A 160 -12.70 14.15 -13.05
N PHE A 161 -13.36 13.63 -14.07
CA PHE A 161 -12.74 13.29 -15.35
C PHE A 161 -13.13 14.34 -16.40
N SER A 162 -12.17 14.69 -17.25
CA SER A 162 -12.43 15.65 -18.34
C SER A 162 -11.58 15.33 -19.56
N ASN A 163 -11.94 15.89 -20.71
CA ASN A 163 -11.25 15.71 -21.98
C ASN A 163 -11.06 14.22 -22.33
N LEU A 164 -12.08 13.41 -22.12
CA LEU A 164 -12.10 11.99 -22.39
C LEU A 164 -11.97 11.73 -23.89
N ASN A 165 -10.97 10.95 -24.33
CA ASN A 165 -10.66 10.75 -25.75
C ASN A 165 -11.24 9.46 -26.34
N TYR A 166 -11.79 8.55 -25.52
CA TYR A 166 -12.29 7.24 -25.96
C TYR A 166 -13.79 7.05 -25.69
N GLY A 167 -14.52 8.15 -25.56
CA GLY A 167 -15.95 8.17 -25.25
C GLY A 167 -16.24 8.43 -23.76
N PRO A 168 -17.52 8.40 -23.35
CA PRO A 168 -17.89 8.57 -21.95
C PRO A 168 -17.44 7.34 -21.12
N LEU A 169 -17.21 7.54 -19.83
CA LEU A 169 -17.08 6.43 -18.89
C LEU A 169 -18.41 5.68 -18.83
N ALA A 170 -18.38 4.35 -18.90
CA ALA A 170 -19.58 3.50 -18.94
C ALA A 170 -20.36 3.53 -17.62
N SER A 171 -19.66 3.71 -16.51
CA SER A 171 -20.25 3.93 -15.20
C SER A 171 -20.31 5.43 -14.95
N GLU A 172 -21.43 6.05 -15.27
CA GLU A 172 -21.68 7.44 -14.86
C GLU A 172 -21.56 7.55 -13.34
N GLY A 173 -20.44 8.04 -12.88
CA GLY A 173 -20.29 8.79 -11.64
C GLY A 173 -19.94 8.05 -10.37
N GLU A 174 -19.91 6.71 -10.22
CA GLU A 174 -19.83 6.15 -8.86
C GLU A 174 -18.89 4.96 -8.61
N ILE A 175 -18.26 4.36 -9.60
CA ILE A 175 -17.40 3.20 -9.34
C ILE A 175 -15.96 3.47 -9.79
N TYR A 176 -15.34 4.42 -9.14
CA TYR A 176 -13.90 4.64 -9.21
C TYR A 176 -13.28 4.63 -7.82
N SER A 177 -12.01 4.27 -7.74
CA SER A 177 -11.24 4.23 -6.51
C SER A 177 -9.98 5.07 -6.69
N LEU A 178 -9.93 6.23 -6.02
CA LEU A 178 -8.69 7.01 -5.89
C LEU A 178 -7.75 6.26 -4.95
N ARG A 179 -6.55 5.97 -5.40
CA ARG A 179 -5.56 5.24 -4.63
C ARG A 179 -4.24 5.97 -4.57
N ASN A 180 -3.83 6.31 -3.36
CA ASN A 180 -2.50 6.83 -3.08
C ASN A 180 -1.48 5.69 -3.13
N THR A 181 -0.25 6.00 -3.52
CA THR A 181 0.86 5.06 -3.49
C THR A 181 1.22 4.70 -2.05
N SER A 182 1.45 3.42 -1.77
CA SER A 182 1.83 2.90 -0.45
C SER A 182 3.35 2.79 -0.28
N LYS A 183 3.82 2.71 0.97
CA LYS A 183 5.22 2.39 1.28
C LYS A 183 5.59 1.00 0.76
N VAL A 184 6.83 0.82 0.29
CA VAL A 184 7.35 -0.47 -0.17
C VAL A 184 8.40 -1.08 0.77
N ILE A 185 8.44 -0.67 2.05
CA ILE A 185 9.36 -1.20 3.08
C ILE A 185 8.85 -2.51 3.66
N GLY A 186 9.75 -3.44 3.97
CA GLY A 186 9.44 -4.70 4.65
C GLY A 186 8.55 -5.67 3.86
N MET A 187 8.41 -5.47 2.55
CA MET A 187 7.50 -6.28 1.72
C MET A 187 7.86 -7.76 1.72
N GLY A 188 9.16 -8.10 1.74
CA GLY A 188 9.60 -9.50 1.86
C GLY A 188 9.21 -10.15 3.18
N LEU A 189 9.17 -9.39 4.27
CA LEU A 189 8.70 -9.89 5.56
C LEU A 189 7.20 -10.18 5.54
N LEU A 190 6.39 -9.30 4.90
CA LEU A 190 4.95 -9.53 4.73
C LEU A 190 4.67 -10.75 3.83
N GLU A 191 5.47 -10.92 2.75
CA GLU A 191 5.39 -12.09 1.89
C GLU A 191 5.72 -13.39 2.64
N ALA A 192 6.63 -13.33 3.61
CA ALA A 192 7.10 -14.47 4.40
C ALA A 192 6.18 -14.87 5.57
N ILE A 193 5.11 -14.13 5.87
CA ILE A 193 4.13 -14.55 6.87
C ILE A 193 3.44 -15.83 6.39
N PRO A 194 3.37 -16.91 7.17
CA PRO A 194 2.70 -18.15 6.77
C PRO A 194 1.20 -17.95 6.49
N ASP A 195 0.66 -18.66 5.48
CA ASP A 195 -0.78 -18.67 5.20
C ASP A 195 -1.60 -19.13 6.42
N ASP A 196 -1.11 -20.13 7.16
CA ASP A 196 -1.76 -20.62 8.38
C ASP A 196 -1.91 -19.53 9.46
N THR A 197 -0.96 -18.57 9.51
CA THR A 197 -1.07 -17.42 10.42
C THR A 197 -2.26 -16.53 10.04
N LEU A 198 -2.41 -16.21 8.75
CA LEU A 198 -3.51 -15.38 8.26
C LEU A 198 -4.86 -16.08 8.43
N LEU A 199 -4.90 -17.39 8.16
CA LEU A 199 -6.10 -18.23 8.39
C LEU A 199 -6.48 -18.30 9.87
N ALA A 200 -5.50 -18.30 10.78
CA ALA A 200 -5.78 -18.31 12.21
C ALA A 200 -6.25 -16.95 12.76
N LEU A 201 -5.92 -15.85 12.07
CA LEU A 201 -6.31 -14.49 12.46
C LEU A 201 -7.70 -14.09 11.95
N GLN A 202 -8.18 -14.72 10.86
CA GLN A 202 -9.49 -14.36 10.30
C GLN A 202 -10.63 -14.77 11.23
N ASP A 203 -11.68 -13.97 11.24
CA ASP A 203 -12.96 -14.25 11.91
C ASP A 203 -14.12 -13.73 11.06
N GLU A 204 -14.24 -14.22 9.82
CA GLU A 204 -15.19 -13.76 8.79
C GLU A 204 -16.64 -13.66 9.31
N TYR A 205 -16.99 -14.47 10.30
CA TYR A 205 -18.36 -14.56 10.83
C TYR A 205 -18.52 -13.92 12.22
N ASP A 206 -17.49 -13.19 12.70
CA ASP A 206 -17.49 -12.55 14.03
C ASP A 206 -17.94 -13.53 15.13
N LEU A 207 -17.29 -14.70 15.17
CA LEU A 207 -17.67 -15.77 16.11
C LEU A 207 -17.42 -15.42 17.57
N ASN A 208 -16.51 -14.48 17.81
CA ASN A 208 -16.19 -13.99 19.15
C ASN A 208 -17.10 -12.82 19.58
N LEU A 209 -17.95 -12.31 18.67
CA LEU A 209 -18.93 -11.24 18.88
C LEU A 209 -18.30 -9.90 19.32
N ASP A 210 -17.10 -9.60 18.85
CA ASP A 210 -16.43 -8.32 19.14
C ASP A 210 -16.77 -7.20 18.10
N GLY A 211 -17.49 -7.56 17.04
CA GLY A 211 -17.92 -6.68 15.96
C GLY A 211 -16.86 -6.50 14.86
N ILE A 212 -15.83 -7.37 14.84
CA ILE A 212 -14.73 -7.31 13.88
C ILE A 212 -14.65 -8.63 13.11
N SER A 213 -14.91 -8.59 11.80
CA SER A 213 -15.01 -9.74 10.90
C SER A 213 -13.88 -9.76 9.86
N GLY A 214 -12.63 -9.65 10.30
CA GLY A 214 -11.48 -9.69 9.42
C GLY A 214 -11.40 -10.97 8.58
N ARG A 215 -11.22 -10.84 7.26
CA ARG A 215 -11.15 -11.99 6.34
C ARG A 215 -10.03 -11.88 5.31
N ILE A 216 -9.56 -13.03 4.81
CA ILE A 216 -8.61 -13.09 3.70
C ILE A 216 -9.27 -12.71 2.37
N ASN A 217 -8.46 -12.21 1.41
CA ASN A 217 -8.85 -12.16 0.00
C ASN A 217 -8.23 -13.35 -0.74
N LEU A 218 -9.00 -14.04 -1.56
CA LEU A 218 -8.55 -15.18 -2.36
C LEU A 218 -8.30 -14.75 -3.80
N ILE A 219 -7.07 -14.95 -4.27
CA ILE A 219 -6.56 -14.37 -5.51
C ILE A 219 -6.02 -15.47 -6.42
N PRO A 220 -6.33 -15.47 -7.73
CA PRO A 220 -5.62 -16.29 -8.69
C PRO A 220 -4.13 -15.93 -8.75
N ASP A 221 -3.27 -16.89 -8.52
CA ASP A 221 -1.84 -16.80 -8.83
C ASP A 221 -1.66 -17.13 -10.31
N ILE A 222 -1.31 -16.12 -11.10
CA ILE A 222 -1.23 -16.22 -12.57
C ILE A 222 -0.12 -17.17 -13.01
N GLU A 223 0.98 -17.26 -12.23
CA GLU A 223 2.10 -18.16 -12.58
C GLU A 223 1.76 -19.63 -12.37
N THR A 224 1.05 -19.96 -11.29
CA THR A 224 0.76 -21.35 -10.92
C THR A 224 -0.65 -21.81 -11.30
N GLY A 225 -1.55 -20.87 -11.61
CA GLY A 225 -2.97 -21.14 -11.85
C GLY A 225 -3.75 -21.54 -10.60
N SER A 226 -3.14 -21.47 -9.42
CA SER A 226 -3.79 -21.82 -8.15
C SER A 226 -4.38 -20.60 -7.45
N ILE A 227 -5.33 -20.84 -6.54
CA ILE A 227 -5.84 -19.76 -5.66
C ILE A 227 -4.91 -19.61 -4.45
N LYS A 228 -4.55 -18.37 -4.14
CA LYS A 228 -3.66 -17.98 -3.02
C LYS A 228 -4.30 -16.90 -2.17
N ILE A 229 -3.80 -16.75 -0.95
CA ILE A 229 -4.16 -15.63 -0.07
C ILE A 229 -3.49 -14.36 -0.59
N GLY A 230 -4.30 -13.33 -0.82
CA GLY A 230 -3.83 -11.99 -1.19
C GLY A 230 -3.15 -11.29 -0.02
N ARG A 231 -2.07 -10.56 -0.30
CA ARG A 231 -1.22 -9.89 0.70
C ARG A 231 -0.92 -8.45 0.36
N PHE A 232 -0.87 -8.12 -0.93
CA PHE A 232 -0.44 -6.83 -1.46
C PHE A 232 -1.58 -6.07 -2.12
N GLY A 233 -1.36 -4.77 -2.36
CA GLY A 233 -2.39 -3.84 -2.76
C GLY A 233 -3.30 -3.40 -1.60
N TRP A 234 -4.09 -2.36 -1.82
CA TRP A 234 -4.99 -1.80 -0.80
C TRP A 234 -6.14 -2.73 -0.39
N LYS A 235 -6.49 -3.67 -1.24
CA LYS A 235 -7.55 -4.67 -0.99
C LYS A 235 -7.02 -6.11 -1.00
N ALA A 236 -5.73 -6.31 -0.66
CA ALA A 236 -5.09 -7.63 -0.69
C ALA A 236 -5.34 -8.36 -2.03
N ASN A 237 -5.21 -7.66 -3.14
CA ASN A 237 -5.57 -8.15 -4.48
C ASN A 237 -4.41 -8.78 -5.25
N GLU A 238 -3.25 -8.95 -4.62
CA GLU A 238 -2.09 -9.63 -5.19
C GLU A 238 -1.46 -10.60 -4.18
N PRO A 239 -1.13 -11.85 -4.60
CA PRO A 239 -0.71 -12.89 -3.66
C PRO A 239 0.79 -12.83 -3.32
N ASN A 240 1.62 -12.30 -4.22
CA ASN A 240 3.07 -12.25 -4.09
C ASN A 240 3.67 -11.03 -4.78
N LEU A 241 4.93 -10.71 -4.48
CA LEU A 241 5.63 -9.54 -5.02
C LEU A 241 5.89 -9.62 -6.52
N LYS A 242 6.07 -10.84 -7.05
CA LYS A 242 6.30 -11.04 -8.49
C LYS A 242 5.07 -10.64 -9.30
N GLN A 243 3.89 -11.08 -8.88
CA GLN A 243 2.64 -10.73 -9.54
C GLN A 243 2.28 -9.25 -9.33
N GLN A 244 2.41 -8.75 -8.10
CA GLN A 244 2.19 -7.32 -7.78
C GLN A 244 3.05 -6.41 -8.67
N GLY A 245 4.35 -6.67 -8.75
CA GLY A 245 5.26 -5.86 -9.55
C GLY A 245 5.00 -6.00 -11.06
N SER A 246 4.73 -7.23 -11.54
CA SER A 246 4.42 -7.44 -12.96
C SER A 246 3.11 -6.76 -13.38
N ARG A 247 2.10 -6.73 -12.48
CA ARG A 247 0.86 -6.01 -12.75
C ARG A 247 1.07 -4.50 -12.75
N ALA A 248 1.86 -3.96 -11.81
CA ALA A 248 2.22 -2.54 -11.80
C ALA A 248 2.99 -2.13 -13.06
N PHE A 249 3.89 -2.98 -13.58
CA PHE A 249 4.51 -2.74 -14.87
C PHE A 249 3.49 -2.61 -16.00
N LEU A 250 2.49 -3.49 -16.05
CA LEU A 250 1.46 -3.41 -17.08
C LEU A 250 0.54 -2.20 -16.89
N GLU A 251 -0.05 -2.08 -15.70
CA GLU A 251 -1.13 -1.12 -15.47
C GLU A 251 -0.63 0.32 -15.28
N ASP A 252 0.53 0.51 -14.58
CA ASP A 252 1.03 1.84 -14.27
C ASP A 252 2.01 2.38 -15.32
N ILE A 253 2.80 1.48 -15.96
CA ILE A 253 3.89 1.86 -16.88
C ILE A 253 3.56 1.41 -18.32
N GLY A 254 2.60 0.49 -18.50
CA GLY A 254 2.21 -0.07 -19.78
C GLY A 254 3.22 -1.09 -20.35
N VAL A 255 4.15 -1.60 -19.52
CA VAL A 255 5.20 -2.56 -19.90
C VAL A 255 4.69 -3.99 -19.71
N THR A 256 4.70 -4.79 -20.76
CA THR A 256 4.29 -6.21 -20.69
C THR A 256 5.35 -7.09 -20.04
N SER A 257 4.91 -8.21 -19.49
CA SER A 257 5.76 -9.19 -18.80
C SER A 257 5.33 -10.62 -19.13
N PRO A 258 6.12 -11.66 -18.83
CA PRO A 258 5.68 -13.05 -19.00
C PRO A 258 4.39 -13.41 -18.27
N LEU A 259 4.11 -12.78 -17.12
CA LEU A 259 2.84 -12.96 -16.41
C LEU A 259 1.68 -12.22 -17.07
N PHE A 260 1.95 -11.09 -17.70
CA PHE A 260 1.00 -10.22 -18.38
C PHE A 260 1.53 -9.86 -19.76
N PRO A 261 1.41 -10.78 -20.75
CA PRO A 261 2.10 -10.65 -22.04
C PRO A 261 1.39 -9.74 -23.05
N PHE A 262 0.20 -9.26 -22.74
CA PHE A 262 -0.61 -8.44 -23.62
C PHE A 262 -0.69 -7.01 -23.12
N LYS A 263 -0.71 -6.05 -24.03
CA LYS A 263 -0.93 -4.65 -23.73
C LYS A 263 -2.29 -4.46 -23.03
N ASN A 264 -2.41 -3.46 -22.19
CA ASN A 264 -3.64 -3.12 -21.49
C ASN A 264 -4.58 -2.19 -22.29
N CYS A 265 -4.35 -2.02 -23.60
CA CYS A 265 -5.23 -1.25 -24.47
C CYS A 265 -6.61 -1.90 -24.60
N THR A 266 -7.67 -1.09 -24.53
CA THR A 266 -9.02 -1.56 -24.81
C THR A 266 -9.32 -1.57 -26.32
N SER A 267 -10.42 -2.19 -26.74
CA SER A 267 -10.83 -2.20 -28.14
C SER A 267 -11.14 -0.81 -28.72
N SER A 268 -11.49 0.15 -27.87
CA SER A 268 -11.73 1.55 -28.24
C SER A 268 -10.42 2.32 -28.48
N GLN A 269 -9.30 1.83 -27.97
CA GLN A 269 -7.98 2.49 -27.95
C GLN A 269 -7.12 2.03 -29.12
N THR A 270 -7.61 2.13 -30.36
CA THR A 270 -6.95 1.58 -31.56
C THR A 270 -5.55 2.16 -31.81
N ALA A 271 -5.30 3.44 -31.49
CA ALA A 271 -3.97 4.03 -31.57
C ALA A 271 -3.00 3.44 -30.52
N CYS A 272 -3.50 3.07 -29.34
CA CYS A 272 -2.75 2.36 -28.33
C CYS A 272 -2.35 0.96 -28.82
N ASP A 273 -3.30 0.20 -29.34
CA ASP A 273 -3.06 -1.16 -29.82
C ASP A 273 -2.05 -1.19 -30.99
N SER A 274 -2.18 -0.26 -31.95
CA SER A 274 -1.29 -0.14 -33.11
C SER A 274 0.05 0.56 -32.84
N SER A 275 0.25 1.11 -31.65
CA SER A 275 1.50 1.80 -31.29
C SER A 275 2.71 0.88 -31.36
N PRO A 276 3.85 1.36 -31.89
CA PRO A 276 5.10 0.59 -31.90
C PRO A 276 5.49 0.12 -30.49
N HIS A 277 5.91 -1.12 -30.39
CA HIS A 277 6.40 -1.75 -29.16
C HIS A 277 7.77 -2.38 -29.38
N GLY A 278 8.46 -2.70 -28.28
CA GLY A 278 9.68 -3.50 -28.30
C GLY A 278 9.39 -4.98 -28.57
N THR A 279 10.34 -5.84 -28.26
CA THR A 279 10.10 -7.30 -28.30
C THR A 279 9.17 -7.67 -27.15
N LEU A 280 8.02 -8.28 -27.45
CA LEU A 280 7.05 -8.71 -26.43
C LEU A 280 7.45 -10.07 -25.83
N PRO A 281 7.33 -10.25 -24.52
CA PRO A 281 7.12 -9.21 -23.52
C PRO A 281 8.36 -8.35 -23.33
N GLU A 282 8.19 -7.04 -23.09
CA GLU A 282 9.29 -6.09 -22.95
C GLU A 282 10.13 -6.33 -21.69
N LEU A 283 9.47 -6.72 -20.60
CA LEU A 283 10.14 -7.06 -19.34
C LEU A 283 10.53 -8.53 -19.34
N ASN A 284 11.83 -8.80 -19.33
CA ASN A 284 12.33 -10.17 -19.26
C ASN A 284 12.26 -10.73 -17.81
N PRO A 285 12.27 -12.07 -17.63
CA PRO A 285 12.20 -12.70 -16.31
C PRO A 285 13.29 -12.23 -15.34
N THR A 286 14.51 -12.04 -15.82
CA THR A 286 15.64 -11.61 -14.97
C THR A 286 15.40 -10.24 -14.33
N LYS A 287 14.85 -9.28 -15.07
CA LYS A 287 14.52 -7.95 -14.52
C LYS A 287 13.41 -8.05 -13.46
N ILE A 288 12.41 -8.90 -13.68
CA ILE A 288 11.37 -9.16 -12.69
C ILE A 288 11.98 -9.72 -11.41
N ASP A 289 12.82 -10.74 -11.53
CA ASP A 289 13.44 -11.39 -10.38
C ASP A 289 14.35 -10.42 -9.61
N MET A 290 15.10 -9.56 -10.29
CA MET A 290 15.92 -8.52 -9.65
C MET A 290 15.07 -7.48 -8.92
N MET A 291 13.97 -7.01 -9.52
CA MET A 291 13.03 -6.11 -8.86
C MET A 291 12.41 -6.77 -7.62
N VAL A 292 12.01 -8.04 -7.69
CA VAL A 292 11.49 -8.79 -6.54
C VAL A 292 12.52 -8.89 -5.43
N LYS A 293 13.79 -9.19 -5.75
CA LYS A 293 14.90 -9.21 -4.77
C LYS A 293 15.07 -7.85 -4.10
N TYR A 294 15.03 -6.75 -4.88
CA TYR A 294 15.05 -5.41 -4.31
C TYR A 294 13.92 -5.19 -3.31
N MET A 295 12.66 -5.40 -3.72
CA MET A 295 11.50 -5.20 -2.86
C MET A 295 11.52 -6.07 -1.60
N ARG A 296 12.02 -7.31 -1.69
CA ARG A 296 12.16 -8.22 -0.54
C ARG A 296 13.17 -7.73 0.48
N LEU A 297 14.22 -7.04 0.03
CA LEU A 297 15.36 -6.63 0.85
C LEU A 297 15.29 -5.18 1.35
N ILE A 298 14.23 -4.43 1.04
CA ILE A 298 14.05 -3.09 1.62
C ILE A 298 13.75 -3.25 3.11
N ALA A 299 14.69 -2.76 3.94
CA ALA A 299 14.61 -2.86 5.38
C ALA A 299 13.50 -2.00 5.98
N VAL A 300 13.09 -2.33 7.19
CA VAL A 300 12.11 -1.57 7.97
C VAL A 300 12.85 -0.68 8.97
N PRO A 301 12.54 0.63 9.06
CA PRO A 301 13.10 1.48 10.09
C PRO A 301 12.76 0.98 11.50
N ALA A 302 13.73 1.06 12.40
CA ALA A 302 13.53 0.74 13.80
C ALA A 302 12.45 1.65 14.41
N ARG A 303 11.67 1.11 15.34
CA ARG A 303 10.76 1.90 16.17
C ARG A 303 11.56 2.81 17.09
N ARG A 304 11.12 4.06 17.21
CA ARG A 304 11.82 5.09 17.98
C ARG A 304 11.29 5.16 19.41
N SER A 305 12.23 5.21 20.39
CA SER A 305 11.92 5.41 21.82
C SER A 305 10.78 4.52 22.36
N PRO A 306 10.75 3.21 22.10
CA PRO A 306 9.63 2.34 22.48
C PRO A 306 9.46 2.23 24.01
N SER A 307 10.54 2.43 24.77
CA SER A 307 10.55 2.35 26.24
C SER A 307 10.27 3.69 26.94
N SER A 308 10.03 4.80 26.20
CA SER A 308 9.68 6.06 26.86
C SER A 308 8.28 6.00 27.47
N SER A 309 8.08 6.67 28.60
CA SER A 309 6.80 6.71 29.31
C SER A 309 5.66 7.22 28.43
N GLU A 310 5.91 8.22 27.59
CA GLU A 310 4.93 8.78 26.65
C GLU A 310 4.53 7.77 25.57
N THR A 311 5.51 7.08 24.99
CA THR A 311 5.25 6.05 23.97
C THR A 311 4.50 4.84 24.54
N ILE A 312 4.84 4.41 25.76
CA ILE A 312 4.14 3.35 26.48
C ILE A 312 2.70 3.78 26.79
N ALA A 313 2.48 5.01 27.30
CA ALA A 313 1.13 5.51 27.56
C ALA A 313 0.28 5.56 26.29
N GLY A 314 0.84 6.01 25.16
CA GLY A 314 0.18 6.00 23.86
C GLY A 314 -0.13 4.59 23.34
N LYS A 315 0.79 3.63 23.52
CA LYS A 315 0.56 2.21 23.24
C LYS A 315 -0.60 1.66 24.04
N GLN A 316 -0.67 1.95 25.34
CA GLN A 316 -1.79 1.53 26.20
C GLN A 316 -3.12 2.11 25.72
N ILE A 317 -3.15 3.35 25.23
CA ILE A 317 -4.35 3.96 24.65
C ILE A 317 -4.75 3.24 23.37
N PHE A 318 -3.79 2.95 22.48
CA PHE A 318 -4.00 2.21 21.24
C PHE A 318 -4.66 0.84 21.50
N PHE A 319 -4.19 0.12 22.51
CA PHE A 319 -4.75 -1.18 22.90
C PHE A 319 -6.15 -1.03 23.57
N LYS A 320 -6.32 -0.08 24.49
CA LYS A 320 -7.61 0.19 25.13
C LYS A 320 -8.69 0.60 24.14
N ALA A 321 -8.30 1.30 23.08
CA ALA A 321 -9.19 1.65 21.99
C ALA A 321 -9.56 0.47 21.09
N GLY A 322 -8.87 -0.68 21.21
CA GLY A 322 -9.08 -1.86 20.36
C GLY A 322 -8.44 -1.76 18.98
N CYS A 323 -7.53 -0.80 18.75
CA CYS A 323 -6.85 -0.66 17.45
C CYS A 323 -6.02 -1.89 17.08
N ASN A 324 -5.49 -2.60 18.08
CA ASN A 324 -4.74 -3.85 17.91
C ASN A 324 -5.60 -5.04 17.43
N SER A 325 -6.90 -4.93 17.38
CA SER A 325 -7.76 -5.99 16.81
C SER A 325 -7.55 -6.19 15.31
N CYS A 326 -7.16 -5.12 14.59
CA CYS A 326 -6.76 -5.16 13.18
C CYS A 326 -5.24 -4.89 13.03
N HIS A 327 -4.71 -3.93 13.79
CA HIS A 327 -3.29 -3.56 13.79
C HIS A 327 -2.50 -4.42 14.79
N ILE A 328 -2.43 -5.74 14.53
CA ILE A 328 -1.71 -6.70 15.36
C ILE A 328 -0.23 -6.32 15.45
N SER A 329 0.27 -6.17 16.68
CA SER A 329 1.59 -5.59 16.93
C SER A 329 2.75 -6.51 16.53
N LYS A 330 2.56 -7.84 16.58
CA LYS A 330 3.65 -8.82 16.46
C LYS A 330 3.23 -10.03 15.63
N LEU A 331 4.04 -10.40 14.65
CA LEU A 331 3.90 -11.60 13.81
C LEU A 331 5.26 -12.30 13.68
N VAL A 332 5.24 -13.56 13.23
CA VAL A 332 6.45 -14.34 12.98
C VAL A 332 6.46 -14.79 11.52
N THR A 333 7.56 -14.55 10.82
CA THR A 333 7.73 -15.01 9.45
C THR A 333 8.09 -16.51 9.39
N GLY A 334 7.70 -17.16 8.30
CA GLY A 334 8.07 -18.55 8.03
C GLY A 334 9.53 -18.71 7.60
N ASN A 335 9.91 -19.93 7.32
CA ASN A 335 11.23 -20.24 6.78
C ASN A 335 11.22 -20.15 5.25
N ILE A 336 11.96 -19.21 4.68
CA ILE A 336 12.10 -19.01 3.24
C ILE A 336 13.45 -19.49 2.78
N LEU A 337 13.47 -20.52 1.94
CA LEU A 337 14.72 -21.11 1.45
C LEU A 337 15.56 -20.05 0.70
N GLY A 338 16.84 -19.93 1.10
CA GLY A 338 17.78 -18.98 0.47
C GLY A 338 17.63 -17.52 0.92
N ALA A 339 16.70 -17.22 1.85
CA ALA A 339 16.46 -15.87 2.36
C ALA A 339 16.45 -15.84 3.91
N PRO A 340 17.59 -16.07 4.57
CA PRO A 340 17.68 -16.10 6.03
C PRO A 340 17.33 -14.77 6.68
N GLU A 341 17.54 -13.64 5.99
CA GLU A 341 17.26 -12.29 6.47
C GLU A 341 15.77 -12.04 6.73
N ILE A 342 14.86 -12.73 6.01
CA ILE A 342 13.41 -12.64 6.21
C ILE A 342 12.81 -13.87 6.87
N SER A 343 13.61 -14.90 7.14
CA SER A 343 13.16 -16.19 7.71
C SER A 343 13.14 -16.16 9.24
N GLY A 344 12.06 -16.68 9.85
CA GLY A 344 11.94 -16.85 11.30
C GLY A 344 12.05 -15.53 12.09
N GLN A 345 11.75 -14.39 11.45
CA GLN A 345 11.83 -13.09 12.11
C GLN A 345 10.58 -12.82 12.94
N THR A 346 10.78 -12.38 14.20
CA THR A 346 9.71 -11.72 14.95
C THR A 346 9.62 -10.28 14.47
N ILE A 347 8.54 -9.93 13.79
CA ILE A 347 8.32 -8.61 13.17
C ILE A 347 7.20 -7.86 13.89
N ARG A 348 7.22 -6.52 13.79
CA ARG A 348 6.21 -5.66 14.41
C ARG A 348 5.55 -4.74 13.37
N PRO A 349 4.73 -5.34 12.48
CA PRO A 349 4.15 -4.60 11.35
C PRO A 349 2.93 -3.77 11.73
N TYR A 350 2.27 -4.06 12.83
CA TYR A 350 0.99 -3.47 13.21
C TYR A 350 -0.05 -3.63 12.09
N THR A 351 -0.31 -4.88 11.70
CA THR A 351 -1.29 -5.32 10.70
C THR A 351 -1.59 -6.80 10.86
N ASP A 352 -2.79 -7.21 10.52
CA ASP A 352 -3.18 -8.61 10.31
C ASP A 352 -3.21 -9.00 8.82
N LEU A 353 -3.06 -8.03 7.89
CA LEU A 353 -3.19 -8.17 6.43
C LEU A 353 -4.60 -8.59 5.97
N LEU A 354 -5.59 -8.60 6.84
CA LEU A 354 -6.96 -8.98 6.52
C LEU A 354 -7.77 -7.80 5.96
N LEU A 355 -8.87 -8.12 5.31
CA LEU A 355 -9.88 -7.18 4.86
C LEU A 355 -10.85 -6.88 5.99
N HIS A 356 -11.16 -5.59 6.20
CA HIS A 356 -12.14 -5.12 7.16
C HIS A 356 -13.09 -4.12 6.52
N ASP A 357 -14.38 -4.18 6.87
CA ASP A 357 -15.38 -3.19 6.47
C ASP A 357 -15.15 -1.88 7.23
N MET A 358 -14.66 -0.88 6.51
CA MET A 358 -14.33 0.44 7.05
C MET A 358 -15.48 1.45 6.97
N GLY A 359 -16.69 0.97 6.67
CA GLY A 359 -17.91 1.78 6.67
C GLY A 359 -18.05 2.71 5.47
N GLU A 360 -19.12 3.50 5.50
CA GLU A 360 -19.51 4.42 4.43
C GLU A 360 -18.51 5.55 4.19
N GLY A 361 -17.78 5.96 5.22
CA GLY A 361 -16.82 7.07 5.14
C GLY A 361 -15.63 6.75 4.23
N LEU A 362 -15.16 5.52 4.25
CA LEU A 362 -13.99 5.07 3.50
C LEU A 362 -14.32 4.20 2.28
N LYS A 363 -15.60 3.91 2.01
CA LYS A 363 -15.97 3.12 0.83
C LYS A 363 -15.56 3.79 -0.48
N ASP A 364 -15.13 2.98 -1.45
CA ASP A 364 -14.91 3.37 -2.84
C ASP A 364 -15.94 2.76 -3.81
N GLY A 365 -16.78 1.84 -3.33
CA GLY A 365 -17.78 1.14 -4.13
C GLY A 365 -17.20 0.06 -5.07
N ARG A 366 -15.88 0.02 -5.26
CA ARG A 366 -15.21 -0.89 -6.19
C ARG A 366 -14.82 -2.20 -5.51
N PRO A 367 -15.40 -3.36 -5.93
CA PRO A 367 -14.92 -4.65 -5.46
C PRO A 367 -13.56 -5.02 -6.08
N ASP A 368 -12.79 -5.84 -5.36
CA ASP A 368 -11.51 -6.38 -5.83
C ASP A 368 -11.41 -7.86 -5.39
N HIS A 369 -11.73 -8.80 -6.28
CA HIS A 369 -11.96 -10.22 -5.97
C HIS A 369 -13.03 -10.39 -4.89
N LEU A 370 -12.71 -10.96 -3.71
CA LEU A 370 -13.66 -11.09 -2.62
C LEU A 370 -13.86 -9.79 -1.83
N ALA A 371 -12.93 -8.84 -1.92
CA ALA A 371 -13.07 -7.57 -1.22
C ALA A 371 -14.22 -6.76 -1.79
N SER A 372 -15.16 -6.35 -0.94
CA SER A 372 -16.26 -5.45 -1.29
C SER A 372 -15.78 -4.00 -1.50
N GLY A 373 -16.68 -3.14 -1.95
CA GLY A 373 -16.40 -1.69 -2.06
C GLY A 373 -16.20 -0.96 -0.73
N ARG A 374 -16.43 -1.62 0.41
CA ARG A 374 -16.27 -1.05 1.76
C ARG A 374 -15.04 -1.61 2.49
N GLU A 375 -14.51 -2.72 2.01
CA GLU A 375 -13.41 -3.41 2.67
C GLU A 375 -12.05 -2.96 2.17
N TRP A 376 -11.13 -2.87 3.13
CA TRP A 376 -9.73 -2.51 2.92
C TRP A 376 -8.83 -3.42 3.73
N ARG A 377 -7.68 -3.78 3.15
CA ARG A 377 -6.64 -4.51 3.88
C ARG A 377 -6.02 -3.58 4.93
N THR A 378 -5.89 -4.07 6.16
CA THR A 378 -5.13 -3.36 7.19
C THR A 378 -3.70 -3.09 6.71
N PRO A 379 -3.31 -1.82 6.48
CA PRO A 379 -1.94 -1.52 6.06
C PRO A 379 -0.98 -1.62 7.24
N PRO A 380 0.30 -2.03 7.02
CA PRO A 380 1.29 -2.03 8.08
C PRO A 380 1.62 -0.60 8.53
N LEU A 381 1.69 -0.41 9.85
CA LEU A 381 1.98 0.92 10.43
C LEU A 381 3.48 1.16 10.66
N TRP A 382 4.35 0.14 10.58
CA TRP A 382 5.79 0.34 10.72
C TRP A 382 6.30 1.46 9.79
N GLY A 383 7.19 2.29 10.29
CA GLY A 383 7.75 3.43 9.58
C GLY A 383 6.78 4.60 9.39
N ILE A 384 5.50 4.52 9.80
CA ILE A 384 4.49 5.56 9.53
C ILE A 384 4.88 6.93 10.10
N GLY A 385 5.58 6.96 11.23
CA GLY A 385 6.07 8.19 11.83
C GLY A 385 7.21 8.88 11.07
N LEU A 386 7.79 8.24 10.04
CA LEU A 386 8.82 8.83 9.19
C LEU A 386 8.30 9.33 7.84
N VAL A 387 7.02 9.13 7.55
CA VAL A 387 6.41 9.51 6.25
C VAL A 387 6.65 10.98 5.92
N SER A 388 6.35 11.90 6.83
CA SER A 388 6.57 13.33 6.59
C SER A 388 8.04 13.66 6.31
N LYS A 389 8.97 12.93 6.95
CA LYS A 389 10.40 13.13 6.77
C LYS A 389 10.92 12.62 5.44
N VAL A 390 10.37 11.50 4.96
CA VAL A 390 10.74 10.89 3.67
C VAL A 390 10.05 11.62 2.51
N ASN A 391 8.76 11.90 2.62
CA ASN A 391 7.95 12.42 1.52
C ASN A 391 7.63 13.92 1.60
N GLY A 392 8.02 14.61 2.69
CA GLY A 392 7.76 16.04 2.90
C GLY A 392 6.31 16.37 3.29
N THR A 393 5.40 15.41 3.20
CA THR A 393 3.98 15.55 3.55
C THR A 393 3.48 14.29 4.24
N LEU A 394 2.41 14.41 5.03
CA LEU A 394 1.71 13.27 5.60
C LEU A 394 0.33 13.17 4.94
N GLN A 395 0.11 12.12 4.15
CA GLN A 395 -1.17 11.82 3.55
C GLN A 395 -1.49 10.34 3.74
N LEU A 396 -2.38 10.05 4.66
CA LEU A 396 -2.72 8.70 5.12
C LEU A 396 -4.03 8.22 4.50
N LEU A 397 -4.34 6.94 4.72
CA LEU A 397 -5.44 6.18 4.15
C LEU A 397 -5.22 5.88 2.65
N HIS A 398 -6.11 5.06 2.08
CA HIS A 398 -5.96 4.56 0.71
C HIS A 398 -5.94 5.64 -0.37
N ASP A 399 -6.49 6.81 -0.09
CA ASP A 399 -6.65 7.93 -1.01
C ASP A 399 -6.00 9.24 -0.52
N GLY A 400 -5.18 9.17 0.52
CA GLY A 400 -4.41 10.31 1.01
C GLY A 400 -5.24 11.43 1.65
N ARG A 401 -6.50 11.18 2.00
CA ARG A 401 -7.41 12.21 2.52
C ARG A 401 -7.04 12.74 3.89
N ALA A 402 -6.35 11.96 4.72
CA ALA A 402 -5.98 12.36 6.07
C ALA A 402 -4.57 12.97 6.09
N GLU A 403 -4.45 14.19 6.61
CA GLU A 403 -3.20 14.95 6.70
C GLU A 403 -2.58 14.92 8.10
N SER A 404 -3.20 14.18 9.01
CA SER A 404 -2.70 13.90 10.36
C SER A 404 -3.10 12.49 10.81
N PHE A 405 -2.44 11.99 11.85
CA PHE A 405 -2.82 10.72 12.48
C PHE A 405 -4.23 10.78 13.05
N MET A 406 -4.61 11.90 13.65
CA MET A 406 -5.95 12.07 14.22
C MET A 406 -7.02 12.08 13.13
N GLU A 407 -6.80 12.75 12.00
CA GLU A 407 -7.74 12.69 10.88
C GLU A 407 -7.89 11.26 10.35
N ALA A 408 -6.78 10.50 10.23
CA ALA A 408 -6.85 9.11 9.82
C ALA A 408 -7.74 8.29 10.78
N VAL A 409 -7.56 8.45 12.10
CA VAL A 409 -8.39 7.80 13.12
C VAL A 409 -9.87 8.22 13.02
N LEU A 410 -10.13 9.51 12.83
CA LEU A 410 -11.50 10.04 12.73
C LEU A 410 -12.24 9.56 11.48
N TRP A 411 -11.53 9.17 10.42
CA TRP A 411 -12.11 8.55 9.23
C TRP A 411 -12.47 7.07 9.43
N HIS A 412 -11.92 6.39 10.44
CA HIS A 412 -12.25 5.00 10.72
C HIS A 412 -13.75 4.85 11.04
N GLY A 413 -14.37 3.84 10.45
CA GLY A 413 -15.79 3.53 10.64
C GLY A 413 -16.04 2.03 10.47
N GLY A 414 -17.29 1.61 10.30
CA GLY A 414 -17.62 0.18 10.18
C GLY A 414 -17.12 -0.61 11.38
N GLU A 415 -16.30 -1.64 11.16
CA GLU A 415 -15.70 -2.47 12.22
C GLU A 415 -14.84 -1.66 13.20
N ALA A 416 -14.24 -0.54 12.75
CA ALA A 416 -13.43 0.33 13.60
C ALA A 416 -14.22 1.44 14.30
N GLU A 417 -15.55 1.50 14.16
CA GLU A 417 -16.37 2.57 14.73
C GLU A 417 -16.24 2.65 16.26
N ARG A 418 -16.21 1.50 16.94
CA ARG A 418 -16.03 1.45 18.39
C ARG A 418 -14.70 2.05 18.85
N SER A 419 -13.62 1.76 18.12
CA SER A 419 -12.29 2.32 18.38
C SER A 419 -12.29 3.85 18.20
N LYS A 420 -12.89 4.35 17.10
CA LYS A 420 -13.05 5.79 16.87
C LYS A 420 -13.83 6.46 18.01
N GLN A 421 -14.96 5.90 18.44
CA GLN A 421 -15.76 6.45 19.52
C GLN A 421 -14.97 6.55 20.83
N TYR A 422 -14.14 5.54 21.14
CA TYR A 422 -13.25 5.62 22.30
C TYR A 422 -12.26 6.81 22.19
N ILE A 423 -11.69 7.04 21.01
CA ILE A 423 -10.74 8.13 20.77
C ILE A 423 -11.40 9.51 20.89
N LEU A 424 -12.67 9.65 20.49
CA LEU A 424 -13.43 10.90 20.62
C LEU A 424 -13.61 11.33 22.10
N GLU A 425 -13.57 10.38 23.03
CA GLU A 425 -13.73 10.61 24.48
C GLU A 425 -12.41 10.99 25.18
N LEU A 426 -11.25 10.87 24.51
CA LEU A 426 -9.95 11.12 25.10
C LEU A 426 -9.72 12.61 25.39
N SER A 427 -9.02 12.90 26.50
CA SER A 427 -8.49 14.22 26.76
C SER A 427 -7.41 14.62 25.72
N PRO A 428 -7.12 15.92 25.54
CA PRO A 428 -6.05 16.37 24.66
C PRO A 428 -4.71 15.66 24.92
N SER A 429 -4.31 15.56 26.19
CA SER A 429 -3.04 14.89 26.57
C SER A 429 -3.02 13.41 26.18
N GLN A 430 -4.15 12.70 26.28
CA GLN A 430 -4.23 11.29 25.86
C GLN A 430 -4.15 11.16 24.33
N ARG A 431 -4.78 12.07 23.58
CA ARG A 431 -4.65 12.11 22.13
C ARG A 431 -3.19 12.37 21.70
N ASP A 432 -2.50 13.30 22.37
CA ASP A 432 -1.08 13.57 22.13
C ASP A 432 -0.21 12.33 22.40
N GLN A 433 -0.49 11.59 23.48
CA GLN A 433 0.22 10.33 23.78
C GLN A 433 -0.02 9.29 22.69
N LEU A 434 -1.26 9.14 22.20
CA LEU A 434 -1.56 8.23 21.06
C LEU A 434 -0.78 8.64 19.81
N VAL A 435 -0.74 9.93 19.48
CA VAL A 435 0.04 10.45 18.34
C VAL A 435 1.53 10.18 18.53
N LYS A 436 2.09 10.38 19.74
CA LYS A 436 3.48 10.03 20.05
C LYS A 436 3.79 8.55 19.83
N PHE A 437 2.86 7.66 20.20
CA PHE A 437 3.00 6.25 19.90
C PHE A 437 3.05 6.00 18.39
N LEU A 438 2.11 6.55 17.60
CA LEU A 438 2.08 6.38 16.14
C LEU A 438 3.33 7.00 15.46
N GLU A 439 3.80 8.14 15.94
CA GLU A 439 5.05 8.75 15.50
C GLU A 439 6.27 7.89 15.82
N SER A 440 6.19 7.05 16.85
CA SER A 440 7.31 6.15 17.21
C SER A 440 7.44 4.97 16.25
N LEU A 441 6.36 4.56 15.61
CA LEU A 441 6.34 3.47 14.62
C LEU A 441 6.98 3.90 13.26
#